data_bfe153555b030620350618414b330905
#
_entry.id   bfe153555b030620350618414b330905
#
_cell.length_a   1.000
_cell.length_b   1.000
_cell.length_c   1.000
_cell.angle_alpha   90.00
_cell.angle_beta   90.00
_cell.angle_gamma   90.00
#
_symmetry.space_group_name_H-M   'P 1'
#
loop_
_entity.id
_entity.type
_entity.pdbx_description
1 polymer ?
#
loop_
_entity_poly.entity_id
_entity_poly.type
_entity_poly.pdbx_seq_one_letter_code
_entity_poly.pdbx_strand_id
1 'polypeptide(L)'
;EYVRFNETGASGGYYTQKDICEILEYARQHYMTVIPEIEMPSHSEEVLAAYPQLSCSGEPYKNSDFCVGNEETFTFLENVLTEVMELFPSEYIHIGGDEAGKSAWKTCPKCQKRMKDEHLANVDELQSYLIHRIEKFLNAHGRHLLGWDEILQGGIAPNATVMSWRGEEGGIAAITSGHRAVMTPGAYCYLDSYQDACLLYTSPSPRDTERSR
;
A
#
# COMPACT_ATOMS: atom_id res chain seq x y z
N GLU A 1 -8.82 10.50 15.18
CA GLU A 1 -8.66 11.95 15.08
C GLU A 1 -8.10 12.30 13.72
N TYR A 2 -8.74 13.23 13.06
CA TYR A 2 -8.63 13.51 11.63
C TYR A 2 -7.32 14.18 11.27
N VAL A 3 -6.61 13.66 10.28
CA VAL A 3 -5.60 14.43 9.57
C VAL A 3 -6.33 15.57 8.87
N ARG A 4 -6.09 16.80 9.28
CA ARG A 4 -6.69 17.97 8.65
C ARG A 4 -6.08 18.17 7.29
N PHE A 5 -6.83 17.81 6.27
CA PHE A 5 -6.51 18.31 4.94
C PHE A 5 -6.72 19.81 4.93
N ASN A 6 -5.60 20.54 4.98
CA ASN A 6 -5.50 21.95 4.65
C ASN A 6 -6.30 22.92 5.54
N GLU A 7 -5.62 23.63 6.40
CA GLU A 7 -6.15 24.73 7.22
C GLU A 7 -6.66 25.94 6.42
N THR A 8 -6.53 25.95 5.10
CA THR A 8 -6.87 27.07 4.21
C THR A 8 -8.26 26.98 3.60
N GLY A 9 -9.15 26.11 4.10
CA GLY A 9 -10.54 26.04 3.66
C GLY A 9 -10.78 25.38 2.29
N ALA A 10 -9.78 24.74 1.72
CA ALA A 10 -10.01 23.82 0.61
C ALA A 10 -10.73 22.56 1.12
N SER A 11 -11.68 22.05 0.35
CA SER A 11 -12.47 20.89 0.67
C SER A 11 -11.56 19.66 0.89
N GLY A 12 -11.33 19.29 2.12
CA GLY A 12 -10.80 18.00 2.51
C GLY A 12 -11.94 17.10 2.96
N GLY A 13 -11.75 15.80 2.85
CA GLY A 13 -12.75 14.86 3.29
C GLY A 13 -12.22 13.44 3.32
N TYR A 14 -13.02 12.56 3.86
CA TYR A 14 -12.80 11.12 3.84
C TYR A 14 -14.13 10.43 3.54
N TYR A 15 -14.08 9.25 2.99
CA TYR A 15 -15.27 8.44 2.80
C TYR A 15 -15.69 7.81 4.13
N THR A 16 -16.96 8.00 4.49
CA THR A 16 -17.57 7.25 5.59
C THR A 16 -17.80 5.81 5.14
N GLN A 17 -17.99 4.89 6.09
CA GLN A 17 -18.39 3.51 5.75
C GLN A 17 -19.67 3.46 4.90
N LYS A 18 -20.60 4.40 5.12
CA LYS A 18 -21.81 4.53 4.31
C LYS A 18 -21.48 4.92 2.86
N ASP A 19 -20.58 5.88 2.67
CA ASP A 19 -20.16 6.28 1.31
C ASP A 19 -19.48 5.11 0.59
N ILE A 20 -18.64 4.35 1.30
CA ILE A 20 -18.05 3.13 0.75
C ILE A 20 -19.13 2.12 0.35
N CYS A 21 -20.12 1.87 1.17
CA CYS A 21 -21.22 0.97 0.82
C CYS A 21 -21.97 1.45 -0.44
N GLU A 22 -22.21 2.75 -0.59
CA GLU A 22 -22.84 3.32 -1.77
C GLU A 22 -21.98 3.15 -3.03
N ILE A 23 -20.66 3.37 -2.92
CA ILE A 23 -19.69 3.14 -4.00
C ILE A 23 -19.69 1.67 -4.42
N LEU A 24 -19.64 0.76 -3.46
CA LEU A 24 -19.62 -0.68 -3.72
C LEU A 24 -20.89 -1.17 -4.40
N GLU A 25 -22.04 -0.67 -3.97
CA GLU A 25 -23.33 -1.02 -4.59
C GLU A 25 -23.41 -0.46 -6.02
N TYR A 26 -22.95 0.77 -6.25
CA TYR A 26 -22.89 1.34 -7.59
C TYR A 26 -21.95 0.53 -8.50
N ALA A 27 -20.77 0.18 -8.03
CA ALA A 27 -19.81 -0.65 -8.77
C ALA A 27 -20.39 -2.02 -9.10
N ARG A 28 -21.08 -2.66 -8.14
CA ARG A 28 -21.74 -3.96 -8.34
C ARG A 28 -22.80 -3.90 -9.44
N GLN A 29 -23.60 -2.83 -9.50
CA GLN A 29 -24.59 -2.63 -10.57
C GLN A 29 -23.95 -2.49 -11.95
N HIS A 30 -22.67 -2.07 -12.00
CA HIS A 30 -21.90 -1.92 -13.24
C HIS A 30 -20.92 -3.06 -13.49
N TYR A 31 -21.05 -4.18 -12.75
CA TYR A 31 -20.19 -5.37 -12.88
C TYR A 31 -18.71 -5.06 -12.65
N MET A 32 -18.40 -4.10 -11.78
CA MET A 32 -17.04 -3.75 -11.38
C MET A 32 -16.75 -4.26 -9.96
N THR A 33 -15.54 -4.79 -9.79
CA THR A 33 -15.01 -5.13 -8.47
C THR A 33 -14.14 -4.01 -7.98
N VAL A 34 -14.40 -3.51 -6.77
CA VAL A 34 -13.56 -2.52 -6.10
C VAL A 34 -12.59 -3.28 -5.20
N ILE A 35 -11.30 -3.18 -5.49
CA ILE A 35 -10.23 -3.75 -4.67
C ILE A 35 -9.69 -2.62 -3.78
N PRO A 36 -9.77 -2.75 -2.45
CA PRO A 36 -9.19 -1.74 -1.56
C PRO A 36 -7.68 -1.88 -1.53
N GLU A 37 -6.99 -0.74 -1.48
CA GLU A 37 -5.55 -0.67 -1.26
C GLU A 37 -5.26 -0.04 0.10
N ILE A 38 -4.49 -0.76 0.93
CA ILE A 38 -4.07 -0.35 2.26
C ILE A 38 -2.55 -0.40 2.30
N GLU A 39 -1.93 0.75 2.30
CA GLU A 39 -0.48 0.90 2.17
C GLU A 39 0.29 0.33 3.35
N MET A 40 1.23 -0.55 3.04
CA MET A 40 2.24 -1.09 3.95
C MET A 40 3.40 -1.72 3.16
N PRO A 41 4.65 -1.60 3.61
CA PRO A 41 5.11 -0.94 4.83
C PRO A 41 5.26 0.58 4.70
N SER A 42 5.31 1.14 3.48
CA SER A 42 5.55 2.56 3.20
C SER A 42 4.27 3.36 2.93
N HIS A 43 4.43 4.59 2.45
CA HIS A 43 3.33 5.53 2.17
C HIS A 43 2.37 5.72 3.36
N SER A 44 2.91 5.70 4.57
CA SER A 44 2.14 5.70 5.82
C SER A 44 2.46 6.87 6.74
N GLU A 45 2.96 7.98 6.20
CA GLU A 45 3.38 9.15 6.97
C GLU A 45 2.26 9.70 7.86
N GLU A 46 1.04 9.79 7.33
CA GLU A 46 -0.11 10.32 8.06
C GLU A 46 -0.54 9.40 9.18
N VAL A 47 -0.52 8.08 8.93
CA VAL A 47 -0.80 7.08 9.95
C VAL A 47 0.26 7.14 11.04
N LEU A 48 1.53 7.21 10.67
CA LEU A 48 2.65 7.29 11.61
C LEU A 48 2.73 8.64 12.33
N ALA A 49 2.16 9.70 11.77
CA ALA A 49 1.99 10.96 12.48
C ALA A 49 0.92 10.84 13.57
N ALA A 50 -0.17 10.12 13.32
CA ALA A 50 -1.23 9.86 14.28
C ALA A 50 -0.84 8.78 15.32
N TYR A 51 -0.06 7.78 14.90
CA TYR A 51 0.39 6.64 15.72
C TYR A 51 1.93 6.50 15.68
N PRO A 52 2.68 7.47 16.20
CA PRO A 52 4.15 7.51 16.04
C PRO A 52 4.87 6.31 16.66
N GLN A 53 4.27 5.64 17.65
CA GLN A 53 4.81 4.41 18.26
C GLN A 53 4.93 3.24 17.27
N LEU A 54 4.25 3.29 16.14
CA LEU A 54 4.33 2.28 15.06
C LEU A 54 5.50 2.53 14.11
N SER A 55 6.18 3.67 14.23
CA SER A 55 7.38 4.00 13.47
C SER A 55 8.67 3.58 14.20
N CYS A 56 9.78 3.54 13.45
CA CYS A 56 11.09 3.27 14.05
C CYS A 56 11.61 4.41 14.94
N SER A 57 11.26 5.64 14.63
CA SER A 57 11.68 6.83 15.40
C SER A 57 10.81 7.08 16.62
N GLY A 58 9.56 6.68 16.61
CA GLY A 58 8.57 7.07 17.60
C GLY A 58 8.15 8.55 17.51
N GLU A 59 8.49 9.24 16.41
CA GLU A 59 8.21 10.65 16.20
C GLU A 59 7.36 10.87 14.95
N PRO A 60 6.36 11.79 14.99
CA PRO A 60 5.54 12.12 13.84
C PRO A 60 6.37 12.62 12.66
N TYR A 61 5.98 12.26 11.44
CA TYR A 61 6.56 12.72 10.17
C TYR A 61 8.06 12.43 9.96
N LYS A 62 8.67 11.55 10.76
CA LYS A 62 10.08 11.16 10.59
C LYS A 62 10.31 9.90 9.76
N ASN A 63 9.30 9.07 9.63
CA ASN A 63 9.36 7.84 8.85
C ASN A 63 8.10 7.72 7.99
N SER A 64 8.27 7.18 6.80
CA SER A 64 7.18 6.73 5.93
C SER A 64 6.87 5.25 6.10
N ASP A 65 7.82 4.51 6.67
CA ASP A 65 7.71 3.06 6.80
C ASP A 65 7.32 2.67 8.23
N PHE A 66 6.41 1.70 8.35
CA PHE A 66 6.12 1.05 9.62
C PHE A 66 7.35 0.36 10.21
N CYS A 67 7.43 0.30 11.53
CA CYS A 67 8.46 -0.47 12.23
C CYS A 67 8.11 -1.96 12.22
N VAL A 68 8.72 -2.74 11.32
CA VAL A 68 8.49 -4.20 11.18
C VAL A 68 8.98 -4.98 12.40
N GLY A 69 9.87 -4.40 13.19
CA GLY A 69 10.32 -4.99 14.46
C GLY A 69 9.31 -4.88 15.61
N ASN A 70 8.26 -4.08 15.46
CA ASN A 70 7.26 -3.82 16.49
C ASN A 70 6.02 -4.71 16.28
N GLU A 71 5.65 -5.53 17.27
CA GLU A 71 4.43 -6.36 17.17
C GLU A 71 3.14 -5.53 17.13
N GLU A 72 3.13 -4.35 17.75
CA GLU A 72 1.97 -3.46 17.68
C GLU A 72 1.64 -3.05 16.23
N THR A 73 2.66 -2.98 15.35
CA THR A 73 2.46 -2.74 13.93
C THR A 73 1.56 -3.80 13.31
N PHE A 74 1.83 -5.07 13.58
CA PHE A 74 1.02 -6.16 13.03
C PHE A 74 -0.39 -6.16 13.60
N THR A 75 -0.53 -5.96 14.91
CA THR A 75 -1.85 -5.85 15.55
C THR A 75 -2.66 -4.70 14.94
N PHE A 76 -2.03 -3.55 14.71
CA PHE A 76 -2.68 -2.41 14.07
C PHE A 76 -3.13 -2.73 12.63
N LEU A 77 -2.22 -3.26 11.80
CA LEU A 77 -2.50 -3.61 10.41
C LEU A 77 -3.58 -4.69 10.30
N GLU A 78 -3.53 -5.71 11.12
CA GLU A 78 -4.54 -6.78 11.17
C GLU A 78 -5.92 -6.24 11.57
N ASN A 79 -6.00 -5.29 12.51
CA ASN A 79 -7.25 -4.63 12.87
C ASN A 79 -7.82 -3.79 11.72
N VAL A 80 -6.98 -3.01 11.05
CA VAL A 80 -7.38 -2.22 9.87
C VAL A 80 -7.87 -3.14 8.76
N LEU A 81 -7.12 -4.21 8.45
CA LEU A 81 -7.51 -5.16 7.41
C LEU A 81 -8.81 -5.90 7.76
N THR A 82 -9.06 -6.18 9.03
CA THR A 82 -10.32 -6.78 9.48
C THR A 82 -11.51 -5.87 9.13
N GLU A 83 -11.44 -4.59 9.47
CA GLU A 83 -12.50 -3.61 9.14
C GLU A 83 -12.67 -3.46 7.61
N VAL A 84 -11.56 -3.42 6.88
CA VAL A 84 -11.59 -3.35 5.41
C VAL A 84 -12.26 -4.58 4.80
N MET A 85 -11.96 -5.78 5.29
CA MET A 85 -12.57 -7.02 4.80
C MET A 85 -14.05 -7.14 5.14
N GLU A 86 -14.53 -6.49 6.21
CA GLU A 86 -15.96 -6.41 6.53
C GLU A 86 -16.71 -5.50 5.56
N LEU A 87 -16.07 -4.44 5.06
CA LEU A 87 -16.66 -3.49 4.14
C LEU A 87 -16.57 -3.95 2.68
N PHE A 88 -15.42 -4.45 2.25
CA PHE A 88 -15.13 -4.77 0.86
C PHE A 88 -15.31 -6.26 0.57
N PRO A 89 -16.20 -6.64 -0.38
CA PRO A 89 -16.44 -8.03 -0.74
C PRO A 89 -15.36 -8.63 -1.65
N SER A 90 -14.38 -7.85 -2.09
CA SER A 90 -13.32 -8.28 -3.01
C SER A 90 -12.55 -9.48 -2.47
N GLU A 91 -12.29 -10.47 -3.29
CA GLU A 91 -11.39 -11.58 -2.97
C GLU A 91 -9.95 -11.12 -2.76
N TYR A 92 -9.57 -10.00 -3.37
CA TYR A 92 -8.23 -9.42 -3.27
C TYR A 92 -8.24 -8.21 -2.36
N ILE A 93 -7.18 -8.12 -1.55
CA ILE A 93 -6.81 -6.92 -0.81
C ILE A 93 -5.43 -6.49 -1.31
N HIS A 94 -5.32 -5.28 -1.82
CA HIS A 94 -4.05 -4.71 -2.22
C HIS A 94 -3.37 -4.08 -1.00
N ILE A 95 -2.10 -4.39 -0.80
CA ILE A 95 -1.34 -3.94 0.38
C ILE A 95 -0.29 -2.86 0.03
N GLY A 96 -0.29 -2.33 -1.18
CA GLY A 96 0.80 -1.49 -1.68
C GLY A 96 2.08 -2.29 -1.82
N GLY A 97 3.02 -2.10 -0.93
CA GLY A 97 4.29 -2.83 -0.88
C GLY A 97 5.42 -2.11 -1.60
N ASP A 98 5.13 -0.97 -2.22
CA ASP A 98 6.02 -0.17 -3.03
C ASP A 98 6.83 0.85 -2.22
N GLU A 99 7.92 1.27 -2.82
CA GLU A 99 8.78 2.40 -2.44
C GLU A 99 9.22 2.45 -0.98
N ALA A 100 9.28 1.31 -0.28
CA ALA A 100 9.75 1.26 1.09
C ALA A 100 11.22 1.72 1.19
N GLY A 101 11.45 2.78 1.95
CA GLY A 101 12.77 3.40 2.10
C GLY A 101 13.74 2.53 2.89
N LYS A 102 13.27 1.75 3.85
CA LYS A 102 14.00 0.73 4.64
C LYS A 102 15.22 1.26 5.42
N SER A 103 15.57 2.54 5.26
CA SER A 103 16.79 3.11 5.88
C SER A 103 16.71 3.08 7.41
N ALA A 104 15.55 3.38 7.98
CA ALA A 104 15.32 3.35 9.42
C ALA A 104 15.43 1.93 9.99
N TRP A 105 15.07 0.89 9.25
CA TRP A 105 15.15 -0.50 9.70
C TRP A 105 16.59 -0.97 9.94
N LYS A 106 17.56 -0.39 9.19
CA LYS A 106 19.00 -0.74 9.32
C LYS A 106 19.58 -0.37 10.68
N THR A 107 18.98 0.62 11.35
CA THR A 107 19.48 1.12 12.64
C THR A 107 18.49 0.94 13.78
N CYS A 108 17.25 0.62 13.50
CA CYS A 108 16.22 0.43 14.51
C CYS A 108 16.48 -0.83 15.34
N PRO A 109 16.63 -0.72 16.67
CA PRO A 109 16.92 -1.90 17.51
C PRO A 109 15.84 -2.99 17.43
N LYS A 110 14.56 -2.60 17.30
CA LYS A 110 13.44 -3.54 17.18
C LYS A 110 13.52 -4.32 15.85
N CYS A 111 13.79 -3.63 14.73
CA CYS A 111 13.94 -4.25 13.43
C CYS A 111 15.16 -5.17 13.38
N GLN A 112 16.30 -4.73 13.92
CA GLN A 112 17.52 -5.55 13.99
C GLN A 112 17.35 -6.79 14.87
N LYS A 113 16.61 -6.64 15.98
CA LYS A 113 16.24 -7.79 16.82
C LYS A 113 15.36 -8.78 16.04
N ARG A 114 14.33 -8.30 15.36
CA ARG A 114 13.45 -9.13 14.50
C ARG A 114 14.26 -9.88 13.45
N MET A 115 15.13 -9.18 12.73
CA MET A 115 15.97 -9.80 11.71
C MET A 115 16.82 -10.92 12.30
N LYS A 116 17.41 -10.73 13.48
CA LYS A 116 18.19 -11.73 14.14
C LYS A 116 17.35 -12.94 14.59
N ASP A 117 16.20 -12.69 15.22
CA ASP A 117 15.33 -13.72 15.76
C ASP A 117 14.72 -14.59 14.64
N GLU A 118 14.39 -13.99 13.49
CA GLU A 118 13.81 -14.67 12.32
C GLU A 118 14.86 -15.10 11.28
N HIS A 119 16.15 -14.93 11.59
CA HIS A 119 17.29 -15.30 10.71
C HIS A 119 17.24 -14.62 9.33
N LEU A 120 16.81 -13.35 9.27
CA LEU A 120 16.72 -12.57 8.05
C LEU A 120 18.06 -11.91 7.75
N ALA A 121 18.55 -12.04 6.51
CA ALA A 121 19.88 -11.60 6.13
C ALA A 121 19.97 -10.07 5.88
N ASN A 122 18.86 -9.45 5.47
CA ASN A 122 18.82 -8.04 5.07
C ASN A 122 17.43 -7.43 5.22
N VAL A 123 17.32 -6.14 4.97
CA VAL A 123 16.06 -5.39 5.10
C VAL A 123 15.01 -5.76 4.03
N ASP A 124 15.42 -6.32 2.90
CA ASP A 124 14.45 -6.80 1.89
C ASP A 124 13.76 -8.07 2.38
N GLU A 125 14.49 -8.96 3.05
CA GLU A 125 13.90 -10.11 3.72
C GLU A 125 13.03 -9.69 4.92
N LEU A 126 13.34 -8.57 5.58
CA LEU A 126 12.47 -8.01 6.61
C LEU A 126 11.14 -7.50 6.02
N GLN A 127 11.17 -6.87 4.86
CA GLN A 127 9.94 -6.52 4.12
C GLN A 127 9.17 -7.78 3.74
N SER A 128 9.83 -8.77 3.17
CA SER A 128 9.24 -10.06 2.83
C SER A 128 8.58 -10.72 4.05
N TYR A 129 9.23 -10.68 5.21
CA TYR A 129 8.66 -11.18 6.46
C TYR A 129 7.32 -10.51 6.81
N LEU A 130 7.24 -9.16 6.69
CA LEU A 130 5.97 -8.44 6.89
C LEU A 130 4.90 -8.95 5.90
N ILE A 131 5.24 -9.00 4.63
CA ILE A 131 4.31 -9.41 3.56
C ILE A 131 3.81 -10.84 3.79
N HIS A 132 4.68 -11.77 4.16
CA HIS A 132 4.30 -13.15 4.49
C HIS A 132 3.33 -13.23 5.67
N ARG A 133 3.54 -12.43 6.72
CA ARG A 133 2.64 -12.40 7.88
C ARG A 133 1.26 -11.86 7.50
N ILE A 134 1.23 -10.78 6.72
CA ILE A 134 -0.04 -10.19 6.24
C ILE A 134 -0.75 -11.13 5.28
N GLU A 135 -0.02 -11.76 4.35
CA GLU A 135 -0.62 -12.77 3.47
C GLU A 135 -1.25 -13.92 4.25
N LYS A 136 -0.53 -14.46 5.23
CA LYS A 136 -1.05 -15.52 6.09
C LYS A 136 -2.33 -15.10 6.81
N PHE A 137 -2.38 -13.85 7.30
CA PHE A 137 -3.56 -13.28 7.92
C PHE A 137 -4.72 -13.18 6.93
N LEU A 138 -4.51 -12.61 5.75
CA LEU A 138 -5.52 -12.48 4.69
C LEU A 138 -6.05 -13.85 4.24
N ASN A 139 -5.15 -14.80 3.98
CA ASN A 139 -5.53 -16.16 3.57
C ASN A 139 -6.37 -16.88 4.64
N ALA A 140 -6.08 -16.68 5.92
CA ALA A 140 -6.89 -17.22 7.02
C ALA A 140 -8.32 -16.67 7.05
N HIS A 141 -8.54 -15.49 6.44
CA HIS A 141 -9.84 -14.85 6.27
C HIS A 141 -10.45 -15.07 4.87
N GLY A 142 -9.89 -15.96 4.06
CA GLY A 142 -10.38 -16.28 2.71
C GLY A 142 -10.12 -15.17 1.69
N ARG A 143 -9.12 -14.31 1.93
CA ARG A 143 -8.71 -13.25 1.01
C ARG A 143 -7.34 -13.53 0.42
N HIS A 144 -7.06 -12.93 -0.73
CA HIS A 144 -5.78 -13.03 -1.44
C HIS A 144 -5.04 -11.70 -1.38
N LEU A 145 -3.74 -11.78 -1.14
CA LEU A 145 -2.86 -10.62 -1.16
C LEU A 145 -2.56 -10.22 -2.61
N LEU A 146 -2.69 -8.95 -2.92
CA LEU A 146 -2.20 -8.28 -4.12
C LEU A 146 -1.22 -7.19 -3.67
N GLY A 147 -0.13 -6.99 -4.37
CA GLY A 147 0.80 -5.90 -4.08
C GLY A 147 1.64 -5.52 -5.28
N TRP A 148 2.22 -4.33 -5.24
CA TRP A 148 3.12 -3.85 -6.27
C TRP A 148 4.35 -4.74 -6.41
N ASP A 149 5.04 -4.68 -7.54
CA ASP A 149 6.11 -5.63 -7.87
C ASP A 149 7.33 -5.61 -6.93
N GLU A 150 7.44 -4.62 -6.03
CA GLU A 150 8.42 -4.62 -4.94
C GLU A 150 8.19 -5.71 -3.90
N ILE A 151 7.01 -6.34 -3.84
CA ILE A 151 6.78 -7.50 -2.97
C ILE A 151 7.61 -8.74 -3.37
N LEU A 152 8.22 -8.71 -4.56
CA LEU A 152 9.19 -9.73 -4.98
C LEU A 152 10.52 -9.66 -4.22
N GLN A 153 10.84 -8.49 -3.63
CA GLN A 153 12.11 -8.28 -2.95
C GLN A 153 12.19 -9.10 -1.65
N GLY A 154 13.32 -9.75 -1.44
CA GLY A 154 13.54 -10.58 -0.25
C GLY A 154 12.80 -11.93 -0.24
N GLY A 155 12.02 -12.23 -1.29
CA GLY A 155 11.24 -13.46 -1.43
C GLY A 155 9.74 -13.19 -1.39
N ILE A 156 9.04 -13.65 -2.42
CA ILE A 156 7.59 -13.47 -2.55
C ILE A 156 6.82 -14.42 -1.62
N ALA A 157 5.72 -13.94 -1.06
CA ALA A 157 4.82 -14.75 -0.25
C ALA A 157 4.07 -15.79 -1.11
N PRO A 158 3.80 -17.01 -0.61
CA PRO A 158 3.46 -18.18 -1.43
C PRO A 158 2.24 -18.04 -2.35
N ASN A 159 1.23 -17.28 -1.95
CA ASN A 159 -0.01 -17.13 -2.73
C ASN A 159 -0.24 -15.68 -3.19
N ALA A 160 0.76 -14.81 -3.03
CA ALA A 160 0.65 -13.41 -3.42
C ALA A 160 0.47 -13.26 -4.94
N THR A 161 -0.31 -12.27 -5.32
CA THR A 161 -0.44 -11.79 -6.70
C THR A 161 0.36 -10.50 -6.84
N VAL A 162 1.11 -10.37 -7.92
CA VAL A 162 1.98 -9.21 -8.17
C VAL A 162 1.31 -8.26 -9.16
N MET A 163 1.25 -6.98 -8.84
CA MET A 163 0.88 -5.92 -9.77
C MET A 163 2.16 -5.21 -10.26
N SER A 164 2.48 -5.38 -11.56
CA SER A 164 3.75 -4.93 -12.13
C SER A 164 3.57 -3.53 -12.72
N TRP A 165 4.10 -2.49 -12.04
CA TRP A 165 3.97 -1.09 -12.45
C TRP A 165 5.26 -0.49 -13.00
N ARG A 166 6.43 -0.93 -12.50
CA ARG A 166 7.74 -0.39 -12.91
C ARG A 166 8.15 -0.80 -14.33
N GLY A 167 7.49 -1.80 -14.89
CA GLY A 167 7.76 -2.36 -16.19
C GLY A 167 7.12 -3.74 -16.35
N GLU A 168 7.64 -4.54 -17.25
CA GLU A 168 7.15 -5.90 -17.50
C GLU A 168 7.90 -6.94 -16.66
N GLU A 169 9.09 -6.61 -16.19
CA GLU A 169 10.01 -7.55 -15.53
C GLU A 169 9.44 -8.13 -14.25
N GLY A 170 8.73 -7.33 -13.45
CA GLY A 170 8.06 -7.78 -12.23
C GLY A 170 6.99 -8.84 -12.51
N GLY A 171 6.17 -8.62 -13.53
CA GLY A 171 5.16 -9.57 -13.95
C GLY A 171 5.77 -10.86 -14.51
N ILE A 172 6.82 -10.75 -15.31
CA ILE A 172 7.57 -11.91 -15.85
C ILE A 172 8.17 -12.72 -14.71
N ALA A 173 8.80 -12.07 -13.74
CA ALA A 173 9.40 -12.73 -12.57
C ALA A 173 8.32 -13.44 -11.74
N ALA A 174 7.17 -12.82 -11.50
CA ALA A 174 6.05 -13.41 -10.79
C ALA A 174 5.53 -14.69 -11.49
N ILE A 175 5.25 -14.60 -12.78
CA ILE A 175 4.74 -15.76 -13.56
C ILE A 175 5.78 -16.87 -13.63
N THR A 176 7.05 -16.54 -13.82
CA THR A 176 8.13 -17.52 -13.88
C THR A 176 8.30 -18.28 -12.56
N SER A 177 8.01 -17.64 -11.43
CA SER A 177 8.00 -18.25 -10.10
C SER A 177 6.66 -18.91 -9.71
N GLY A 178 5.69 -18.96 -10.64
CA GLY A 178 4.41 -19.65 -10.45
C GLY A 178 3.31 -18.82 -9.81
N HIS A 179 3.50 -17.49 -9.73
CA HIS A 179 2.53 -16.56 -9.17
C HIS A 179 1.65 -15.93 -10.25
N ARG A 180 0.52 -15.37 -9.83
CA ARG A 180 -0.32 -14.53 -10.70
C ARG A 180 0.27 -13.13 -10.82
N ALA A 181 0.05 -12.50 -11.98
CA ALA A 181 0.45 -11.12 -12.20
C ALA A 181 -0.67 -10.30 -12.84
N VAL A 182 -0.74 -9.04 -12.45
CA VAL A 182 -1.52 -7.98 -13.11
C VAL A 182 -0.53 -7.00 -13.73
N MET A 183 -0.70 -6.73 -15.03
CA MET A 183 0.23 -5.87 -15.78
C MET A 183 -0.31 -4.45 -15.86
N THR A 184 0.38 -3.52 -15.19
CA THR A 184 0.07 -2.09 -15.18
C THR A 184 1.33 -1.23 -15.42
N PRO A 185 2.18 -1.54 -16.44
CA PRO A 185 3.42 -0.81 -16.64
C PRO A 185 3.16 0.69 -16.79
N GLY A 186 3.80 1.52 -15.99
CA GLY A 186 3.57 2.96 -15.94
C GLY A 186 3.77 3.66 -17.29
N ALA A 187 4.71 3.18 -18.08
CA ALA A 187 4.95 3.71 -19.42
C ALA A 187 3.74 3.62 -20.38
N TYR A 188 2.80 2.71 -20.11
CA TYR A 188 1.65 2.47 -20.99
C TYR A 188 0.30 2.68 -20.28
N CYS A 189 0.25 2.48 -18.98
CA CYS A 189 -1.00 2.47 -18.21
C CYS A 189 -1.22 3.76 -17.43
N TYR A 190 -0.16 4.50 -17.09
CA TYR A 190 -0.25 5.74 -16.33
C TYR A 190 -0.56 6.92 -17.26
N LEU A 191 -1.55 7.72 -16.89
CA LEU A 191 -2.01 8.88 -17.67
C LEU A 191 -1.51 10.21 -17.10
N ASP A 192 -0.52 10.17 -16.23
CA ASP A 192 0.08 11.31 -15.53
C ASP A 192 1.37 11.83 -16.20
N SER A 193 1.82 11.17 -17.28
CA SER A 193 2.99 11.59 -18.03
C SER A 193 2.67 12.80 -18.92
N TYR A 194 3.67 13.64 -19.13
CA TYR A 194 3.57 14.76 -20.08
C TYR A 194 3.24 14.25 -21.49
N GLN A 195 2.17 14.76 -22.08
CA GLN A 195 1.74 14.43 -23.43
C GLN A 195 2.48 15.27 -24.49
N ASP A 196 3.00 16.45 -24.08
CA ASP A 196 3.84 17.34 -24.87
C ASP A 196 4.78 18.16 -23.96
N ALA A 197 5.46 19.17 -24.52
CA ALA A 197 6.34 20.07 -23.77
C ALA A 197 5.57 21.04 -22.84
N CYS A 198 4.25 21.01 -22.79
CA CYS A 198 3.43 21.88 -21.96
C CYS A 198 3.11 21.21 -20.63
N LEU A 199 3.71 21.72 -19.57
CA LEU A 199 3.54 21.24 -18.18
C LEU A 199 2.09 21.33 -17.65
N LEU A 200 1.17 21.93 -18.39
CA LEU A 200 -0.21 22.18 -17.94
C LEU A 200 -1.18 21.01 -18.23
N TYR A 201 -0.75 19.96 -18.91
CA TYR A 201 -1.65 18.90 -19.38
C TYR A 201 -1.46 17.53 -18.70
N THR A 202 -0.78 17.48 -17.58
CA THR A 202 -0.48 16.19 -16.94
C THR A 202 -1.62 15.60 -16.12
N SER A 203 -2.57 16.41 -15.72
CA SER A 203 -3.81 15.96 -15.10
C SER A 203 -4.73 17.16 -14.98
N PRO A 204 -5.95 17.14 -15.50
CA PRO A 204 -6.89 18.24 -15.28
C PRO A 204 -7.22 18.26 -13.77
N SER A 205 -6.49 19.09 -13.03
CA SER A 205 -6.88 19.35 -11.65
C SER A 205 -8.09 20.28 -11.62
N PRO A 206 -8.92 20.26 -10.59
CA PRO A 206 -10.00 21.24 -10.41
C PRO A 206 -9.52 22.70 -10.49
N ARG A 207 -8.24 22.97 -10.22
CA ARG A 207 -7.63 24.32 -10.37
C ARG A 207 -7.38 24.72 -11.82
N ASP A 208 -7.25 23.77 -12.73
CA ASP A 208 -7.01 24.04 -14.14
C ASP A 208 -8.29 24.42 -14.87
N THR A 209 -9.44 23.93 -14.40
CA THR A 209 -10.76 24.31 -14.91
C THR A 209 -11.21 25.71 -14.49
N GLU A 210 -10.69 26.26 -13.37
CA GLU A 210 -11.00 27.62 -12.92
C GLU A 210 -10.23 28.71 -13.67
N ARG A 211 -9.07 28.38 -14.28
CA ARG A 211 -8.26 29.34 -15.06
C ARG A 211 -8.73 29.49 -16.52
N SER A 212 -9.64 28.66 -16.97
CA SER A 212 -10.18 28.64 -18.34
C SER A 212 -11.53 29.38 -18.47
N ARG A 213 -11.94 30.13 -17.43
CA ARG A 213 -13.15 30.96 -17.44
C ARG A 213 -12.81 32.43 -17.39
#